data_efa7e59b98129deb6b6b1679f1c6a058
#
_entry.id   efa7e59b98129deb6b6b1679f1c6a058
#
_cell.length_a   1.000
_cell.length_b   1.000
_cell.length_c   1.000
_cell.angle_alpha   90.00
_cell.angle_beta   90.00
_cell.angle_gamma   90.00
#
_symmetry.space_group_name_H-M   'P 1'
#
loop_
_entity.id
_entity.type
_entity.pdbx_description
1 polymer ?
#
loop_
_entity_poly.entity_id
_entity_poly.type
_entity_poly.pdbx_seq_one_letter_code
_entity_poly.pdbx_strand_id
1 'polypeptide(L)' 'MMSSSDPTVLWRMSRGRSTAHATIFPGDGLTTVTWFFDGVMDRAENYDTLDLALARAEQIRGILLKDGWKETA' A
#
# COMPACT_ATOMS: atom_id res chain seq x y z
N MET A 1 22.93 2.82 11.70
CA MET A 1 22.36 3.00 11.34
C MET A 1 21.38 2.77 10.94
N MET A 2 20.84 2.72 11.26
CA MET A 2 19.88 2.29 10.89
C MET A 2 19.24 2.69 9.87
N SER A 3 18.83 2.09 9.36
CA SER A 3 18.39 2.45 8.09
C SER A 3 16.93 2.81 8.10
N SER A 4 16.58 3.92 7.55
CA SER A 4 15.20 4.32 7.44
C SER A 4 14.59 3.92 6.12
N SER A 5 15.19 2.95 5.43
CA SER A 5 14.74 2.61 4.08
C SER A 5 13.70 1.51 4.01
N ASP A 6 13.21 1.04 5.15
CA ASP A 6 12.15 0.03 5.15
C ASP A 6 10.82 0.64 4.72
N PRO A 7 10.04 -0.07 3.89
CA PRO A 7 8.71 0.41 3.53
C PRO A 7 7.80 0.47 4.73
N THR A 8 6.90 1.42 4.72
CA THR A 8 5.88 1.57 5.75
C THR A 8 4.58 0.99 5.25
N VAL A 9 3.91 0.19 6.07
CA VAL A 9 2.60 -0.34 5.73
C VAL A 9 1.56 0.75 5.94
N LEU A 10 0.80 1.05 4.88
CA LEU A 10 -0.25 2.07 4.94
C LEU A 10 -1.55 1.50 5.45
N TRP A 11 -1.91 0.30 5.00
CA TRP A 11 -3.12 -0.37 5.47
C TRP A 11 -3.01 -1.86 5.19
N ARG A 12 -3.79 -2.62 5.96
CA ARG A 12 -3.95 -4.05 5.76
C ARG A 12 -5.43 -4.38 5.75
N MET A 13 -5.82 -5.31 4.90
CA MET A 13 -7.21 -5.71 4.74
C MET A 13 -7.33 -7.21 4.57
N SER A 14 -8.52 -7.71 4.85
CA SER A 14 -8.83 -9.11 4.61
C SER A 14 -10.24 -9.24 4.05
N ARG A 15 -10.45 -10.30 3.29
CA ARG A 15 -11.77 -10.72 2.82
C ARG A 15 -11.76 -12.24 2.77
N GLY A 16 -12.54 -12.87 3.67
CA GLY A 16 -12.47 -14.31 3.80
C GLY A 16 -11.07 -14.75 4.21
N ARG A 17 -10.43 -15.58 3.40
CA ARG A 17 -9.06 -16.04 3.66
C ARG A 17 -8.01 -15.22 2.92
N SER A 18 -8.45 -14.29 2.10
CA SER A 18 -7.52 -13.46 1.34
C SER A 18 -7.09 -12.26 2.14
N THR A 19 -5.86 -11.83 1.92
CA THR A 19 -5.32 -10.63 2.55
C THR A 19 -4.79 -9.67 1.49
N ALA A 20 -4.76 -8.40 1.84
CA ALA A 20 -4.18 -7.36 0.98
C ALA A 20 -3.52 -6.32 1.86
N HIS A 21 -2.43 -5.75 1.38
CA HIS A 21 -1.84 -4.61 2.06
C HIS A 21 -1.11 -3.73 1.08
N ALA A 22 -0.88 -2.50 1.48
CA ALA A 22 -0.13 -1.53 0.70
C ALA A 22 1.02 -1.01 1.53
N THR A 23 2.17 -0.85 0.89
CA THR A 23 3.33 -0.22 1.52
C THR A 23 3.73 1.01 0.76
N ILE A 24 4.41 1.92 1.44
CA ILE A 24 4.94 3.11 0.82
C ILE A 24 6.43 3.21 1.14
N PHE A 25 7.20 3.58 0.14
CA PHE A 25 8.65 3.73 0.29
C PHE A 25 9.05 5.06 -0.34
N PRO A 26 9.35 6.07 0.48
CA PRO A 26 9.84 7.35 -0.05
C PRO A 26 11.28 7.18 -0.49
N GLY A 27 11.53 7.34 -1.77
CA GLY A 27 12.87 7.29 -2.33
C GLY A 27 13.36 8.67 -2.73
N ASP A 28 14.55 8.71 -3.31
CA ASP A 28 15.11 9.95 -3.81
C ASP A 28 14.38 10.36 -5.08
N GLY A 29 13.57 11.40 -4.98
CA GLY A 29 12.85 11.94 -6.11
C GLY A 29 11.56 11.24 -6.47
N LEU A 30 11.33 10.01 -6.01
CA LEU A 30 10.09 9.29 -6.28
C LEU A 30 9.63 8.57 -5.02
N THR A 31 8.31 8.44 -4.91
CA THR A 31 7.68 7.65 -3.84
C THR A 31 7.05 6.42 -4.48
N THR A 32 7.34 5.24 -3.96
CA THR A 32 6.83 3.99 -4.50
C THR A 32 5.76 3.42 -3.59
N VAL A 33 4.62 3.09 -4.18
CA VAL A 33 3.55 2.35 -3.48
C VAL A 33 3.56 0.93 -4.04
N THR A 34 3.56 -0.06 -3.15
CA THR A 34 3.53 -1.46 -3.56
C THR A 34 2.29 -2.13 -3.01
N TRP A 35 1.63 -2.89 -3.86
CA TRP A 35 0.39 -3.58 -3.54
C TRP A 35 0.66 -5.06 -3.40
N PHE A 36 0.16 -5.67 -2.32
CA PHE A 36 0.33 -7.09 -2.06
C PHE A 36 -1.02 -7.77 -1.90
N PHE A 37 -1.15 -8.95 -2.47
CA PHE A 37 -2.32 -9.80 -2.27
C PHE A 37 -1.84 -11.19 -1.84
N ASP A 38 -2.36 -11.66 -0.73
CA ASP A 38 -1.98 -12.96 -0.14
C ASP A 38 -0.48 -13.06 0.07
N GLY A 39 0.15 -11.94 0.44
CA GLY A 39 1.58 -11.91 0.72
C GLY A 39 2.46 -11.80 -0.50
N VAL A 40 1.88 -11.77 -1.69
CA VAL A 40 2.64 -11.70 -2.94
C VAL A 40 2.48 -10.33 -3.55
N MET A 41 3.58 -9.74 -3.99
CA MET A 41 3.56 -8.45 -4.63
C MET A 41 2.78 -8.53 -5.95
N ASP A 42 1.74 -7.70 -6.07
CA ASP A 42 0.97 -7.60 -7.29
C ASP A 42 1.61 -6.63 -8.27
N ARG A 43 1.93 -5.43 -7.78
CA ARG A 43 2.65 -4.44 -8.57
C ARG A 43 3.12 -3.29 -7.69
N ALA A 44 3.99 -2.46 -8.26
CA ALA A 44 4.48 -1.25 -7.62
C ALA A 44 4.25 -0.08 -8.58
N GLU A 45 3.91 1.08 -8.02
CA GLU A 45 3.70 2.31 -8.79
C GLU A 45 4.55 3.41 -8.19
N ASN A 46 5.16 4.23 -9.05
CA ASN A 46 5.99 5.35 -8.63
C ASN A 46 5.24 6.66 -8.83
N TYR A 47 5.39 7.56 -7.87
CA TYR A 47 4.74 8.87 -7.89
C TYR A 47 5.75 9.96 -7.60
N ASP A 48 5.56 11.12 -8.19
CA ASP A 48 6.48 12.25 -8.03
C ASP A 48 6.47 12.83 -6.63
N THR A 49 5.35 12.70 -5.91
CA THR A 49 5.25 13.26 -4.56
C THR A 49 4.60 12.25 -3.62
N LEU A 50 4.87 12.44 -2.33
CA LEU A 50 4.24 11.66 -1.28
C LEU A 50 2.72 11.83 -1.31
N ASP A 51 2.24 13.06 -1.52
CA ASP A 51 0.81 13.32 -1.53
C ASP A 51 0.08 12.54 -2.60
N LEU A 52 0.66 12.46 -3.80
CA LEU A 52 0.06 11.69 -4.89
C LEU A 52 0.02 10.20 -4.55
N ALA A 53 1.10 9.70 -3.96
CA ALA A 53 1.17 8.30 -3.57
C ALA A 53 0.12 7.97 -2.52
N LEU A 54 -0.02 8.81 -1.50
CA LEU A 54 -1.00 8.59 -0.44
C LEU A 54 -2.43 8.65 -0.98
N ALA A 55 -2.69 9.59 -1.89
CA ALA A 55 -4.01 9.71 -2.50
C ALA A 55 -4.38 8.46 -3.28
N ARG A 56 -3.41 7.89 -4.00
CA ARG A 56 -3.65 6.67 -4.76
C ARG A 56 -3.92 5.49 -3.84
N ALA A 57 -3.13 5.36 -2.76
CA ALA A 57 -3.32 4.29 -1.80
C ALA A 57 -4.69 4.38 -1.14
N GLU A 58 -5.14 5.60 -0.83
CA GLU A 58 -6.45 5.81 -0.22
C GLU A 58 -7.57 5.49 -1.21
N GLN A 59 -7.38 5.79 -2.49
CA GLN A 59 -8.35 5.46 -3.51
C GLN A 59 -8.55 3.94 -3.61
N ILE A 60 -7.46 3.19 -3.63
CA ILE A 60 -7.55 1.74 -3.71
C ILE A 60 -8.17 1.16 -2.45
N ARG A 61 -7.82 1.72 -1.28
CA ARG A 61 -8.42 1.31 -0.03
C ARG A 61 -9.95 1.43 -0.09
N GLY A 62 -10.45 2.56 -0.61
CA GLY A 62 -11.88 2.77 -0.74
C GLY A 62 -12.55 1.77 -1.68
N ILE A 63 -11.88 1.44 -2.78
CA ILE A 63 -12.39 0.45 -3.72
C ILE A 63 -12.51 -0.92 -3.06
N LEU A 64 -11.49 -1.32 -2.31
CA LEU A 64 -11.53 -2.60 -1.62
C LEU A 64 -12.62 -2.64 -0.56
N LEU A 65 -12.79 -1.56 0.20
CA LEU A 65 -13.87 -1.50 1.20
C LEU A 65 -15.24 -1.71 0.55
N LYS A 66 -15.46 -1.11 -0.61
CA LYS A 66 -16.72 -1.29 -1.34
C LYS A 66 -16.89 -2.71 -1.85
N ASP A 67 -15.79 -3.41 -2.08
CA ASP A 67 -15.81 -4.77 -2.58
C ASP A 67 -15.89 -5.80 -1.46
N GLY A 68 -16.11 -5.37 -0.23
CA GLY A 68 -16.30 -6.29 0.88
C GLY A 68 -15.06 -6.59 1.70
N TRP A 69 -13.94 -5.95 1.40
CA TRP A 69 -12.73 -6.09 2.21
C TRP A 69 -12.89 -5.33 3.52
N LYS A 70 -12.26 -5.81 4.56
CA LYS A 70 -12.30 -5.18 5.89
C LYS A 70 -10.89 -4.88 6.34
N GLU A 71 -10.72 -3.72 6.96
CA GLU A 71 -9.43 -3.37 7.52
C GLU A 71 -9.09 -4.25 8.70
N THR A 72 -7.83 -4.65 8.79
CA THR A 72 -7.30 -5.40 9.92
C THR A 72 -6.28 -4.55 10.65
N ALA A 73 -6.20 -4.80 11.96
CA ALA A 73 -5.27 -4.06 12.81
C ALA A 73 -3.82 -4.48 12.57
#